data_fe66f92aabce77bf3cc30a020a8dbabc
#
_entry.id   fe66f92aabce77bf3cc30a020a8dbabc
#
_cell.length_a   1.000
_cell.length_b   1.000
_cell.length_c   1.000
_cell.angle_alpha   90.00
_cell.angle_beta   90.00
_cell.angle_gamma   90.00
#
_symmetry.space_group_name_H-M   'P 1'
#
loop_
_entity.id
_entity.type
_entity.pdbx_description
1 polymer ?
#
loop_
_entity_poly.entity_id
_entity_poly.type
_entity_poly.pdbx_seq_one_letter_code
_entity_poly.pdbx_strand_id
1 'polypeptide(L)'
;MIIRAVQKLSLVDYPGCLCATVFTPGCNLRCPFCHNGSLVLSDEPNVNEQVVFDFFETRKKKLDAVCLSGGEPLLQKGVKEFFEKVKEMGFKTKLDPNGSKPDYLKEIIESGIVDYVAMDIKNSPARYAETVGVKAFNLSEIYKSIEILKTSGVEHEFRTTVTKTFHDEKSLLEASEMIEGATVWYLQTFRESENLIDSTVKGYTEEEMQSLFEKLKESAPFVKLR
;
A
#
# COMPACT_ATOMS: atom_id res chain seq x y z
N MET A 1 4.34 -18.68 3.05
CA MET A 1 3.89 -17.36 3.56
C MET A 1 2.54 -17.49 4.26
N ILE A 2 2.22 -16.65 5.25
CA ILE A 2 0.87 -16.66 5.86
C ILE A 2 -0.07 -15.78 5.03
N ILE A 3 -1.21 -16.35 4.62
CA ILE A 3 -2.25 -15.67 3.85
C ILE A 3 -3.54 -15.62 4.67
N ARG A 4 -4.16 -14.46 4.79
CA ARG A 4 -5.41 -14.26 5.52
C ARG A 4 -6.64 -14.28 4.61
N ALA A 5 -6.54 -13.63 3.46
CA ALA A 5 -7.64 -13.53 2.52
C ALA A 5 -7.15 -13.42 1.07
N VAL A 6 -8.04 -13.69 0.13
CA VAL A 6 -7.80 -13.49 -1.30
C VAL A 6 -9.01 -12.83 -1.94
N GLN A 7 -8.81 -11.65 -2.50
CA GLN A 7 -9.75 -11.05 -3.43
C GLN A 7 -9.48 -11.60 -4.83
N LYS A 8 -10.42 -12.40 -5.32
CA LYS A 8 -10.23 -13.22 -6.52
C LYS A 8 -10.15 -12.41 -7.82
N LEU A 9 -10.66 -11.17 -7.82
CA LEU A 9 -10.59 -10.24 -8.94
C LEU A 9 -10.62 -8.80 -8.42
N SER A 10 -9.69 -8.01 -8.89
CA SER A 10 -9.65 -6.56 -8.70
C SER A 10 -9.32 -5.87 -10.02
N LEU A 11 -9.99 -4.74 -10.26
CA LEU A 11 -9.78 -3.87 -11.43
C LEU A 11 -9.02 -2.60 -11.05
N VAL A 12 -8.69 -2.44 -9.76
CA VAL A 12 -8.13 -1.20 -9.21
C VAL A 12 -6.80 -1.39 -8.51
N ASP A 13 -6.49 -2.62 -8.06
CA ASP A 13 -5.29 -2.84 -7.24
C ASP A 13 -3.99 -2.90 -8.06
N TYR A 14 -4.05 -3.13 -9.37
CA TYR A 14 -2.89 -3.04 -10.25
C TYR A 14 -3.23 -2.18 -11.48
N PRO A 15 -2.52 -1.07 -11.74
CA PRO A 15 -2.82 -0.20 -12.88
C PRO A 15 -2.82 -0.93 -14.22
N GLY A 16 -3.96 -0.90 -14.92
CA GLY A 16 -4.10 -1.49 -16.26
C GLY A 16 -4.12 -3.02 -16.30
N CYS A 17 -4.22 -3.72 -15.17
CA CYS A 17 -4.23 -5.19 -15.12
C CYS A 17 -5.47 -5.71 -14.38
N LEU A 18 -5.98 -6.84 -14.83
CA LEU A 18 -6.89 -7.68 -14.05
C LEU A 18 -6.06 -8.45 -13.02
N CYS A 19 -6.24 -8.19 -11.74
CA CYS A 19 -5.41 -8.85 -10.73
C CYS A 19 -6.23 -9.58 -9.66
N ALA A 20 -5.60 -10.54 -9.00
CA ALA A 20 -6.03 -11.03 -7.71
C ALA A 20 -5.19 -10.35 -6.62
N THR A 21 -5.81 -10.01 -5.48
CA THR A 21 -5.10 -9.42 -4.34
C THR A 21 -5.06 -10.42 -3.19
N VAL A 22 -3.85 -10.73 -2.75
CA VAL A 22 -3.57 -11.61 -1.61
C VAL A 22 -3.28 -10.74 -0.40
N PHE A 23 -3.97 -11.00 0.70
CA PHE A 23 -3.84 -10.25 1.94
C PHE A 23 -3.12 -11.05 3.02
N THR A 24 -2.07 -10.46 3.58
CA THR A 24 -1.31 -11.02 4.70
C THR A 24 -1.86 -10.52 6.04
N PRO A 25 -1.78 -11.32 7.12
CA PRO A 25 -2.17 -10.88 8.45
C PRO A 25 -1.09 -10.04 9.13
N GLY A 26 -1.52 -9.22 10.08
CA GLY A 26 -0.65 -8.45 10.96
C GLY A 26 -0.03 -7.23 10.30
N CYS A 27 0.23 -6.22 11.10
CA CYS A 27 0.90 -4.99 10.71
C CYS A 27 1.66 -4.44 11.90
N ASN A 28 2.77 -3.75 11.66
CA ASN A 28 3.50 -3.01 12.69
C ASN A 28 2.97 -1.59 12.92
N LEU A 29 1.98 -1.17 12.14
CA LEU A 29 1.26 0.10 12.31
C LEU A 29 -0.15 -0.14 12.87
N ARG A 30 -0.75 0.90 13.41
CA ARG A 30 -2.11 0.92 13.99
C ARG A 30 -2.87 2.15 13.51
N CYS A 31 -2.79 2.42 12.20
CA CYS A 31 -3.46 3.58 11.58
C CYS A 31 -4.95 3.55 11.92
N PRO A 32 -5.52 4.59 12.57
CA PRO A 32 -6.93 4.61 12.97
C PRO A 32 -7.90 4.38 11.80
N PHE A 33 -7.54 4.89 10.61
CA PHE A 33 -8.32 4.79 9.38
C PHE A 33 -8.02 3.52 8.55
N CYS A 34 -7.40 2.50 9.13
CA CYS A 34 -7.08 1.27 8.41
C CYS A 34 -8.35 0.52 8.02
N HIS A 35 -8.60 0.35 6.71
CA HIS A 35 -9.72 -0.43 6.18
C HIS A 35 -9.57 -1.94 6.39
N ASN A 36 -8.35 -2.38 6.66
CA ASN A 36 -8.00 -3.77 6.90
C ASN A 36 -7.88 -4.08 8.40
N GLY A 37 -8.67 -3.43 9.26
CA GLY A 37 -8.60 -3.58 10.71
C GLY A 37 -8.71 -5.03 11.17
N SER A 38 -9.58 -5.83 10.56
CA SER A 38 -9.72 -7.25 10.84
C SER A 38 -8.44 -8.05 10.50
N LEU A 39 -7.75 -7.73 9.41
CA LEU A 39 -6.48 -8.38 9.05
C LEU A 39 -5.36 -8.06 10.04
N VAL A 40 -5.43 -6.89 10.69
CA VAL A 40 -4.41 -6.40 11.63
C VAL A 40 -4.65 -6.89 13.05
N LEU A 41 -5.93 -6.98 13.47
CA LEU A 41 -6.32 -7.16 14.86
C LEU A 41 -6.92 -8.53 15.18
N SER A 42 -7.45 -9.27 14.18
CA SER A 42 -8.13 -10.53 14.43
C SER A 42 -7.22 -11.76 14.23
N ASP A 43 -7.59 -12.84 14.92
CA ASP A 43 -6.98 -14.17 14.80
C ASP A 43 -7.81 -15.09 13.88
N GLU A 44 -8.46 -14.56 12.85
CA GLU A 44 -9.20 -15.35 11.89
C GLU A 44 -8.34 -16.46 11.26
N PRO A 45 -8.93 -17.55 10.77
CA PRO A 45 -8.17 -18.64 10.16
C PRO A 45 -7.40 -18.18 8.91
N ASN A 46 -6.20 -18.72 8.75
CA ASN A 46 -5.39 -18.50 7.56
C ASN A 46 -5.89 -19.33 6.38
N VAL A 47 -5.75 -18.79 5.18
CA VAL A 47 -5.98 -19.53 3.94
C VAL A 47 -4.75 -20.39 3.65
N ASN A 48 -4.97 -21.66 3.29
CA ASN A 48 -3.88 -22.54 2.88
C ASN A 48 -3.25 -22.00 1.57
N GLU A 49 -1.95 -21.80 1.59
CA GLU A 49 -1.19 -21.26 0.45
C GLU A 49 -1.39 -22.10 -0.82
N GLN A 50 -1.48 -23.45 -0.70
CA GLN A 50 -1.72 -24.32 -1.84
C GLN A 50 -3.07 -24.04 -2.52
N VAL A 51 -4.12 -23.80 -1.74
CA VAL A 51 -5.45 -23.43 -2.28
C VAL A 51 -5.38 -22.13 -3.09
N VAL A 52 -4.52 -21.19 -2.68
CA VAL A 52 -4.32 -19.94 -3.43
C VAL A 52 -3.61 -20.20 -4.76
N PHE A 53 -2.58 -21.04 -4.77
CA PHE A 53 -1.89 -21.41 -6.02
C PHE A 53 -2.79 -22.26 -6.95
N ASP A 54 -3.58 -23.18 -6.41
CA ASP A 54 -4.57 -23.94 -7.18
C ASP A 54 -5.59 -23.00 -7.85
N PHE A 55 -6.03 -21.97 -7.12
CA PHE A 55 -6.87 -20.92 -7.70
C PHE A 55 -6.16 -20.19 -8.83
N PHE A 56 -4.89 -19.77 -8.66
CA PHE A 56 -4.13 -19.10 -9.72
C PHE A 56 -3.99 -19.97 -10.96
N GLU A 57 -3.76 -21.28 -10.82
CA GLU A 57 -3.74 -22.21 -11.97
C GLU A 57 -5.03 -22.13 -12.79
N THR A 58 -6.19 -22.06 -12.15
CA THR A 58 -7.48 -21.91 -12.85
C THR A 58 -7.66 -20.55 -13.52
N ARG A 59 -6.81 -19.57 -13.20
CA ARG A 59 -6.89 -18.18 -13.67
C ARG A 59 -5.80 -17.79 -14.66
N LYS A 60 -4.88 -18.65 -14.99
CA LYS A 60 -3.93 -18.43 -16.09
C LYS A 60 -4.67 -17.98 -17.35
N LYS A 61 -4.17 -16.95 -18.03
CA LYS A 61 -4.80 -16.29 -19.19
C LYS A 61 -6.13 -15.54 -18.93
N LYS A 62 -6.56 -15.42 -17.66
CA LYS A 62 -7.75 -14.65 -17.26
C LYS A 62 -7.42 -13.51 -16.31
N LEU A 63 -6.35 -13.65 -15.57
CA LEU A 63 -5.75 -12.59 -14.75
C LEU A 63 -4.39 -12.26 -15.33
N ASP A 64 -3.99 -11.00 -15.21
CA ASP A 64 -2.70 -10.48 -15.67
C ASP A 64 -1.68 -10.46 -14.51
N ALA A 65 -2.15 -10.27 -13.28
CA ALA A 65 -1.28 -9.97 -12.15
C ALA A 65 -1.78 -10.53 -10.82
N VAL A 66 -0.86 -10.60 -9.86
CA VAL A 66 -1.14 -10.84 -8.43
C VAL A 66 -0.55 -9.67 -7.63
N CYS A 67 -1.40 -9.05 -6.81
CA CYS A 67 -1.02 -8.03 -5.84
C CYS A 67 -0.88 -8.65 -4.46
N LEU A 68 0.20 -8.36 -3.74
CA LEU A 68 0.40 -8.72 -2.35
C LEU A 68 0.25 -7.49 -1.47
N SER A 69 -0.73 -7.53 -0.58
CA SER A 69 -1.14 -6.45 0.31
C SER A 69 -1.55 -7.01 1.68
N GLY A 70 -2.41 -6.32 2.43
CA GLY A 70 -2.99 -6.85 3.67
C GLY A 70 -2.77 -5.96 4.87
N GLY A 71 -2.16 -6.51 5.94
CA GLY A 71 -1.55 -5.73 7.01
C GLY A 71 -0.25 -5.09 6.51
N GLU A 72 0.88 -5.71 6.81
CA GLU A 72 2.16 -5.35 6.18
C GLU A 72 2.80 -6.61 5.57
N PRO A 73 2.85 -6.73 4.24
CA PRO A 73 3.38 -7.92 3.61
C PRO A 73 4.87 -8.16 3.92
N LEU A 74 5.67 -7.12 4.08
CA LEU A 74 7.10 -7.26 4.38
C LEU A 74 7.41 -7.66 5.83
N LEU A 75 6.41 -7.92 6.67
CA LEU A 75 6.56 -8.62 7.94
C LEU A 75 6.52 -10.14 7.77
N GLN A 76 6.04 -10.64 6.65
CA GLN A 76 5.92 -12.08 6.41
C GLN A 76 7.25 -12.65 5.90
N LYS A 77 7.59 -13.85 6.40
CA LYS A 77 8.62 -14.68 5.77
C LYS A 77 8.07 -15.33 4.51
N GLY A 78 8.90 -15.52 3.48
CA GLY A 78 8.52 -16.23 2.27
C GLY A 78 7.80 -15.37 1.21
N VAL A 79 7.87 -14.03 1.30
CA VAL A 79 7.34 -13.13 0.25
C VAL A 79 8.09 -13.35 -1.07
N LYS A 80 9.40 -13.53 -0.99
CA LYS A 80 10.24 -13.77 -2.16
C LYS A 80 9.83 -15.06 -2.88
N GLU A 81 9.78 -16.16 -2.16
CA GLU A 81 9.40 -17.48 -2.68
C GLU A 81 7.95 -17.50 -3.20
N PHE A 82 7.07 -16.72 -2.58
CA PHE A 82 5.70 -16.55 -3.08
C PHE A 82 5.69 -15.86 -4.45
N PHE A 83 6.39 -14.74 -4.60
CA PHE A 83 6.46 -14.02 -5.86
C PHE A 83 7.23 -14.79 -6.95
N GLU A 84 8.27 -15.53 -6.61
CA GLU A 84 8.96 -16.44 -7.55
C GLU A 84 7.96 -17.41 -8.18
N LYS A 85 7.16 -18.11 -7.38
CA LYS A 85 6.11 -19.02 -7.86
C LYS A 85 5.05 -18.30 -8.71
N VAL A 86 4.62 -17.10 -8.29
CA VAL A 86 3.64 -16.30 -9.04
C VAL A 86 4.18 -15.95 -10.43
N LYS A 87 5.46 -15.55 -10.52
CA LYS A 87 6.12 -15.24 -11.81
C LYS A 87 6.32 -16.49 -12.67
N GLU A 88 6.68 -17.63 -12.10
CA GLU A 88 6.76 -18.91 -12.81
C GLU A 88 5.41 -19.31 -13.43
N MET A 89 4.30 -18.91 -12.81
CA MET A 89 2.95 -19.12 -13.36
C MET A 89 2.59 -18.13 -14.49
N GLY A 90 3.44 -17.12 -14.76
CA GLY A 90 3.28 -16.14 -15.84
C GLY A 90 2.51 -14.89 -15.47
N PHE A 91 2.28 -14.61 -14.17
CA PHE A 91 1.63 -13.38 -13.71
C PHE A 91 2.65 -12.27 -13.46
N LYS A 92 2.22 -11.02 -13.65
CA LYS A 92 2.89 -9.85 -13.09
C LYS A 92 2.69 -9.80 -11.58
N THR A 93 3.62 -9.16 -10.89
CA THR A 93 3.62 -9.07 -9.43
C THR A 93 3.59 -7.63 -8.96
N LYS A 94 2.76 -7.34 -7.96
CA LYS A 94 2.69 -6.03 -7.31
C LYS A 94 2.78 -6.18 -5.81
N LEU A 95 3.51 -5.27 -5.18
CA LEU A 95 3.69 -5.20 -3.73
C LEU A 95 3.14 -3.87 -3.19
N ASP A 96 2.34 -3.93 -2.13
CA ASP A 96 1.78 -2.77 -1.43
C ASP A 96 2.36 -2.66 -0.01
N PRO A 97 3.57 -2.10 0.17
CA PRO A 97 4.21 -1.98 1.46
C PRO A 97 3.86 -0.65 2.14
N ASN A 98 3.94 -0.64 3.47
CA ASN A 98 3.85 0.59 4.26
C ASN A 98 5.18 1.36 4.39
N GLY A 99 6.26 0.86 3.80
CA GLY A 99 7.57 1.49 3.75
C GLY A 99 8.43 1.31 5.01
N SER A 100 7.96 0.61 6.04
CA SER A 100 8.71 0.46 7.31
C SER A 100 9.79 -0.63 7.30
N LYS A 101 10.00 -1.31 6.17
CA LYS A 101 10.95 -2.41 6.01
C LYS A 101 11.85 -2.20 4.78
N PRO A 102 12.66 -1.12 4.74
CA PRO A 102 13.44 -0.74 3.56
C PRO A 102 14.44 -1.82 3.12
N ASP A 103 15.09 -2.51 4.05
CA ASP A 103 16.11 -3.51 3.70
C ASP A 103 15.47 -4.70 2.96
N TYR A 104 14.30 -5.17 3.42
CA TYR A 104 13.60 -6.25 2.76
C TYR A 104 12.92 -5.79 1.45
N LEU A 105 12.40 -4.55 1.42
CA LEU A 105 11.92 -3.93 0.18
C LEU A 105 13.01 -3.91 -0.88
N LYS A 106 14.22 -3.49 -0.50
CA LYS A 106 15.39 -3.47 -1.39
C LYS A 106 15.72 -4.86 -1.92
N GLU A 107 15.81 -5.86 -1.05
CA GLU A 107 16.07 -7.25 -1.43
C GLU A 107 15.06 -7.78 -2.46
N ILE A 108 13.76 -7.53 -2.24
CA ILE A 108 12.68 -7.93 -3.14
C ILE A 108 12.82 -7.25 -4.52
N ILE A 109 13.09 -5.95 -4.54
CA ILE A 109 13.26 -5.19 -5.78
C ILE A 109 14.51 -5.67 -6.55
N GLU A 110 15.66 -5.77 -5.88
CA GLU A 110 16.92 -6.20 -6.49
C GLU A 110 16.87 -7.63 -7.04
N SER A 111 16.00 -8.47 -6.51
CA SER A 111 15.79 -9.83 -7.05
C SER A 111 15.02 -9.86 -8.38
N GLY A 112 14.41 -8.74 -8.81
CA GLY A 112 13.66 -8.64 -10.06
C GLY A 112 12.32 -9.41 -10.08
N ILE A 113 11.83 -9.82 -8.90
CA ILE A 113 10.59 -10.60 -8.79
C ILE A 113 9.34 -9.74 -8.60
N VAL A 114 9.49 -8.42 -8.39
CA VAL A 114 8.37 -7.47 -8.29
C VAL A 114 8.39 -6.54 -9.51
N ASP A 115 7.24 -6.40 -10.16
CA ASP A 115 7.09 -5.56 -11.35
C ASP A 115 6.57 -4.16 -11.00
N TYR A 116 5.82 -4.02 -9.90
CA TYR A 116 5.22 -2.76 -9.48
C TYR A 116 5.15 -2.64 -7.96
N VAL A 117 5.42 -1.46 -7.43
CA VAL A 117 5.30 -1.17 -6.00
C VAL A 117 4.40 0.03 -5.77
N ALA A 118 3.39 -0.11 -4.90
CA ALA A 118 2.57 1.01 -4.45
C ALA A 118 2.78 1.25 -2.95
N MET A 119 3.62 2.22 -2.62
CA MET A 119 3.96 2.50 -1.23
C MET A 119 3.10 3.61 -0.65
N ASP A 120 2.62 3.40 0.57
CA ASP A 120 1.83 4.40 1.27
C ASP A 120 2.70 5.43 2.00
N ILE A 121 2.48 6.72 1.74
CA ILE A 121 2.93 7.85 2.53
C ILE A 121 1.78 8.26 3.44
N LYS A 122 1.96 8.10 4.75
CA LYS A 122 0.81 8.22 5.66
C LYS A 122 0.49 9.64 6.07
N ASN A 123 1.49 10.52 6.19
CA ASN A 123 1.32 11.95 6.48
C ASN A 123 2.66 12.70 6.39
N SER A 124 2.65 13.99 6.76
CA SER A 124 3.86 14.79 6.95
C SER A 124 4.78 14.22 8.05
N PRO A 125 6.08 14.57 8.04
CA PRO A 125 7.03 14.10 9.06
C PRO A 125 6.57 14.36 10.49
N ALA A 126 6.03 15.55 10.73
CA ALA A 126 5.59 15.96 12.08
C ALA A 126 4.38 15.17 12.59
N ARG A 127 3.48 14.73 11.69
CA ARG A 127 2.25 14.02 12.03
C ARG A 127 2.29 12.51 11.75
N TYR A 128 3.42 12.01 11.25
CA TYR A 128 3.53 10.61 10.83
C TYR A 128 3.24 9.64 11.97
N ALA A 129 3.90 9.79 13.12
CA ALA A 129 3.75 8.92 14.29
C ALA A 129 2.30 8.87 14.82
N GLU A 130 1.62 10.02 14.87
CA GLU A 130 0.21 10.13 15.25
C GLU A 130 -0.67 9.37 14.24
N THR A 131 -0.45 9.61 12.97
CA THR A 131 -1.25 9.05 11.86
C THR A 131 -1.12 7.53 11.76
N VAL A 132 0.06 6.99 12.04
CA VAL A 132 0.30 5.53 12.03
C VAL A 132 -0.04 4.84 13.36
N GLY A 133 -0.43 5.60 14.39
CA GLY A 133 -0.81 5.07 15.71
C GLY A 133 0.35 4.42 16.48
N VAL A 134 1.61 4.86 16.25
CA VAL A 134 2.83 4.32 16.88
C VAL A 134 3.68 5.44 17.43
N LYS A 135 3.74 5.59 18.76
CA LYS A 135 4.42 6.71 19.43
C LYS A 135 5.92 6.83 19.11
N ALA A 136 6.64 5.71 19.04
CA ALA A 136 8.08 5.67 18.77
C ALA A 136 8.34 5.18 17.33
N PHE A 137 7.72 5.85 16.35
CA PHE A 137 7.88 5.50 14.95
C PHE A 137 9.20 6.01 14.38
N ASN A 138 9.96 5.12 13.72
CA ASN A 138 11.22 5.50 13.07
C ASN A 138 10.96 5.98 11.63
N LEU A 139 10.83 7.28 11.45
CA LEU A 139 10.56 7.87 10.15
C LEU A 139 11.72 7.69 9.14
N SER A 140 12.96 7.47 9.61
CA SER A 140 14.10 7.27 8.71
C SER A 140 13.94 6.04 7.81
N GLU A 141 13.19 5.02 8.24
CA GLU A 141 12.89 3.84 7.43
C GLU A 141 12.00 4.18 6.23
N ILE A 142 11.08 5.12 6.41
CA ILE A 142 10.22 5.60 5.32
C ILE A 142 11.06 6.35 4.28
N TYR A 143 11.95 7.25 4.70
CA TYR A 143 12.84 7.96 3.78
C TYR A 143 13.76 7.01 3.01
N LYS A 144 14.30 5.97 3.65
CA LYS A 144 15.09 4.93 2.97
C LYS A 144 14.26 4.20 1.90
N SER A 145 13.00 3.82 2.24
CA SER A 145 12.11 3.16 1.29
C SER A 145 11.75 4.05 0.10
N ILE A 146 11.50 5.34 0.34
CA ILE A 146 11.27 6.33 -0.71
C ILE A 146 12.48 6.40 -1.65
N GLU A 147 13.69 6.52 -1.10
CA GLU A 147 14.92 6.61 -1.90
C GLU A 147 15.17 5.34 -2.72
N ILE A 148 14.95 4.15 -2.13
CA ILE A 148 15.05 2.88 -2.84
C ILE A 148 14.09 2.86 -4.05
N LEU A 149 12.83 3.24 -3.88
CA LEU A 149 11.85 3.26 -4.97
C LEU A 149 12.26 4.25 -6.07
N LYS A 150 12.65 5.47 -5.70
CA LYS A 150 13.05 6.51 -6.66
C LYS A 150 14.28 6.13 -7.49
N THR A 151 15.18 5.30 -6.95
CA THR A 151 16.47 4.98 -7.58
C THR A 151 16.56 3.58 -8.18
N SER A 152 15.65 2.68 -7.84
CA SER A 152 15.71 1.27 -8.23
C SER A 152 15.32 0.98 -9.69
N GLY A 153 14.59 1.88 -10.34
CA GLY A 153 14.03 1.67 -11.67
C GLY A 153 12.78 0.77 -11.71
N VAL A 154 12.30 0.24 -10.56
CA VAL A 154 11.02 -0.49 -10.52
C VAL A 154 9.87 0.48 -10.76
N GLU A 155 8.85 0.06 -11.51
CA GLU A 155 7.63 0.86 -11.64
C GLU A 155 6.96 1.03 -10.27
N HIS A 156 6.65 2.27 -9.91
CA HIS A 156 6.06 2.53 -8.60
C HIS A 156 5.15 3.76 -8.57
N GLU A 157 4.31 3.78 -7.55
CA GLU A 157 3.49 4.92 -7.14
C GLU A 157 3.59 5.14 -5.64
N PHE A 158 3.42 6.39 -5.20
CA PHE A 158 3.11 6.71 -3.80
C PHE A 158 1.62 6.95 -3.64
N ARG A 159 1.08 6.61 -2.46
CA ARG A 159 -0.35 6.78 -2.15
C ARG A 159 -0.53 7.38 -0.77
N THR A 160 -1.59 8.17 -0.61
CA THR A 160 -2.05 8.64 0.70
C THR A 160 -3.56 8.54 0.77
N THR A 161 -4.08 7.76 1.71
CA THR A 161 -5.50 7.80 2.05
C THR A 161 -5.75 9.04 2.90
N VAL A 162 -6.47 10.00 2.34
CA VAL A 162 -6.68 11.33 2.95
C VAL A 162 -7.91 11.33 3.85
N THR A 163 -7.73 11.64 5.13
CA THR A 163 -8.79 11.77 6.12
C THR A 163 -8.84 13.18 6.67
N LYS A 164 -10.00 13.71 6.97
CA LYS A 164 -10.18 15.04 7.58
C LYS A 164 -9.64 15.10 9.01
N THR A 165 -9.60 13.96 9.70
CA THR A 165 -9.08 13.85 11.07
C THR A 165 -7.56 14.04 11.13
N PHE A 166 -6.82 13.49 10.16
CA PHE A 166 -5.35 13.46 10.22
C PHE A 166 -4.66 14.35 9.20
N HIS A 167 -5.35 14.78 8.16
CA HIS A 167 -4.73 15.50 7.05
C HIS A 167 -5.37 16.88 6.88
N ASP A 168 -4.57 17.84 6.53
CA ASP A 168 -4.93 19.17 6.06
C ASP A 168 -4.00 19.58 4.90
N GLU A 169 -4.26 20.70 4.28
CA GLU A 169 -3.47 21.22 3.17
C GLU A 169 -1.98 21.31 3.51
N LYS A 170 -1.65 21.84 4.69
CA LYS A 170 -0.26 22.00 5.15
C LYS A 170 0.43 20.65 5.29
N SER A 171 -0.19 19.69 5.95
CA SER A 171 0.39 18.37 6.17
C SER A 171 0.56 17.58 4.88
N LEU A 172 -0.33 17.76 3.90
CA LEU A 172 -0.19 17.13 2.59
C LEU A 172 0.91 17.79 1.75
N LEU A 173 1.11 19.12 1.84
CA LEU A 173 2.26 19.80 1.23
C LEU A 173 3.57 19.29 1.80
N GLU A 174 3.71 19.23 3.13
CA GLU A 174 4.90 18.68 3.79
C GLU A 174 5.12 17.18 3.43
N ALA A 175 4.05 16.39 3.24
CA ALA A 175 4.16 15.01 2.78
C ALA A 175 4.65 14.93 1.32
N SER A 176 4.25 15.86 0.44
CA SER A 176 4.73 15.92 -0.94
C SER A 176 6.23 16.21 -1.03
N GLU A 177 6.78 17.01 -0.12
CA GLU A 177 8.22 17.28 -0.02
C GLU A 177 9.04 16.01 0.27
N MET A 178 8.49 15.07 1.05
CA MET A 178 9.15 13.78 1.32
C MET A 178 9.40 12.96 0.05
N ILE A 179 8.53 13.11 -0.94
CA ILE A 179 8.53 12.34 -2.18
C ILE A 179 8.78 13.23 -3.41
N GLU A 180 9.40 14.38 -3.20
CA GLU A 180 9.76 15.29 -4.30
C GLU A 180 10.55 14.53 -5.39
N GLY A 181 10.17 14.76 -6.66
CA GLY A 181 10.74 14.04 -7.81
C GLY A 181 10.13 12.65 -8.06
N ALA A 182 9.10 12.26 -7.33
CA ALA A 182 8.32 11.06 -7.64
C ALA A 182 7.59 11.19 -8.99
N THR A 183 7.40 10.06 -9.67
CA THR A 183 6.66 10.02 -10.94
C THR A 183 5.18 10.29 -10.73
N VAL A 184 4.60 9.76 -9.66
CA VAL A 184 3.17 9.92 -9.34
C VAL A 184 2.89 9.70 -7.86
N TRP A 185 2.00 10.52 -7.32
CA TRP A 185 1.44 10.40 -5.98
C TRP A 185 -0.08 10.44 -6.03
N TYR A 186 -0.75 9.38 -5.60
CA TYR A 186 -2.20 9.30 -5.56
C TYR A 186 -2.76 9.68 -4.20
N LEU A 187 -3.60 10.71 -4.17
CA LEU A 187 -4.50 10.97 -3.06
C LEU A 187 -5.73 10.08 -3.21
N GLN A 188 -5.98 9.26 -2.21
CA GLN A 188 -7.13 8.37 -2.18
C GLN A 188 -8.16 8.92 -1.20
N THR A 189 -9.39 9.10 -1.66
CA THR A 189 -10.48 9.55 -0.80
C THR A 189 -10.81 8.47 0.23
N PHE A 190 -10.71 8.81 1.51
CA PHE A 190 -11.10 7.91 2.60
C PHE A 190 -12.61 7.63 2.53
N ARG A 191 -12.96 6.36 2.69
CA ARG A 191 -14.36 5.91 2.79
C ARG A 191 -14.58 5.23 4.14
N GLU A 192 -15.66 5.60 4.82
CA GLU A 192 -16.05 4.93 6.06
C GLU A 192 -16.41 3.46 5.77
N SER A 193 -15.98 2.55 6.64
CA SER A 193 -16.29 1.13 6.55
C SER A 193 -16.41 0.51 7.95
N GLU A 194 -17.05 -0.64 8.06
CA GLU A 194 -17.23 -1.35 9.34
C GLU A 194 -15.93 -1.94 9.90
N ASN A 195 -14.88 -2.08 9.06
CA ASN A 195 -13.60 -2.70 9.43
C ASN A 195 -12.52 -1.70 9.86
N LEU A 196 -12.88 -0.44 10.13
CA LEU A 196 -11.93 0.55 10.62
C LEU A 196 -11.42 0.21 12.02
N ILE A 197 -10.15 0.51 12.30
CA ILE A 197 -9.61 0.42 13.66
C ILE A 197 -10.29 1.45 14.58
N ASP A 198 -10.56 2.65 14.05
CA ASP A 198 -11.29 3.71 14.76
C ASP A 198 -12.41 4.27 13.87
N SER A 199 -13.65 3.99 14.24
CA SER A 199 -14.84 4.44 13.52
C SER A 199 -15.13 5.94 13.66
N THR A 200 -14.39 6.67 14.51
CA THR A 200 -14.56 8.12 14.70
C THR A 200 -13.84 8.95 13.63
N VAL A 201 -12.96 8.31 12.85
CA VAL A 201 -12.24 8.99 11.76
C VAL A 201 -13.21 9.49 10.69
N LYS A 202 -13.01 10.73 10.26
CA LYS A 202 -13.84 11.39 9.25
C LYS A 202 -13.08 11.61 7.95
N GLY A 203 -13.80 11.42 6.84
CA GLY A 203 -13.33 11.75 5.50
C GLY A 203 -13.65 13.18 5.09
N TYR A 204 -13.07 13.60 3.99
CA TYR A 204 -13.47 14.78 3.24
C TYR A 204 -14.63 14.44 2.29
N THR A 205 -15.47 15.42 1.95
CA THR A 205 -16.40 15.28 0.84
C THR A 205 -15.67 15.28 -0.49
N GLU A 206 -16.33 14.90 -1.57
CA GLU A 206 -15.73 14.93 -2.91
C GLU A 206 -15.31 16.35 -3.31
N GLU A 207 -16.12 17.37 -2.99
CA GLU A 207 -15.79 18.78 -3.26
C GLU A 207 -14.60 19.26 -2.43
N GLU A 208 -14.54 18.89 -1.15
CA GLU A 208 -13.41 19.21 -0.28
C GLU A 208 -12.12 18.54 -0.79
N MET A 209 -12.18 17.26 -1.21
CA MET A 209 -11.04 16.54 -1.78
C MET A 209 -10.57 17.17 -3.09
N GLN A 210 -11.50 17.57 -3.96
CA GLN A 210 -11.16 18.24 -5.20
C GLN A 210 -10.47 19.60 -4.93
N SER A 211 -10.98 20.37 -3.95
CA SER A 211 -10.37 21.64 -3.54
C SER A 211 -8.95 21.46 -3.00
N LEU A 212 -8.72 20.45 -2.15
CA LEU A 212 -7.38 20.11 -1.65
C LEU A 212 -6.45 19.71 -2.79
N PHE A 213 -6.92 18.87 -3.70
CA PHE A 213 -6.15 18.41 -4.86
C PHE A 213 -5.69 19.58 -5.75
N GLU A 214 -6.59 20.52 -6.09
CA GLU A 214 -6.24 21.66 -6.95
C GLU A 214 -5.15 22.54 -6.31
N LYS A 215 -5.22 22.76 -5.00
CA LYS A 215 -4.18 23.51 -4.26
C LYS A 215 -2.84 22.78 -4.23
N LEU A 216 -2.86 21.46 -3.96
CA LEU A 216 -1.65 20.65 -3.93
C LEU A 216 -0.98 20.56 -5.29
N LYS A 217 -1.74 20.49 -6.36
CA LYS A 217 -1.25 20.38 -7.74
C LYS A 217 -0.35 21.54 -8.16
N GLU A 218 -0.56 22.73 -7.59
CA GLU A 218 0.29 23.90 -7.86
C GLU A 218 1.74 23.67 -7.37
N SER A 219 1.92 23.02 -6.21
CA SER A 219 3.24 22.77 -5.59
C SER A 219 3.79 21.38 -5.87
N ALA A 220 2.92 20.40 -6.11
CA ALA A 220 3.26 19.01 -6.37
C ALA A 220 2.59 18.51 -7.68
N PRO A 221 3.12 18.87 -8.86
CA PRO A 221 2.48 18.56 -10.15
C PRO A 221 2.36 17.07 -10.47
N PHE A 222 3.08 16.21 -9.73
CA PHE A 222 3.00 14.76 -9.82
C PHE A 222 1.83 14.15 -9.02
N VAL A 223 1.05 14.97 -8.29
CA VAL A 223 -0.14 14.53 -7.56
C VAL A 223 -1.30 14.20 -8.50
N LYS A 224 -2.05 13.16 -8.16
CA LYS A 224 -3.30 12.77 -8.82
C LYS A 224 -4.36 12.42 -7.77
N LEU A 225 -5.63 12.59 -8.11
CA LEU A 225 -6.76 12.17 -7.28
C LEU A 225 -7.31 10.82 -7.78
N ARG A 226 -7.59 9.92 -6.81
CA ARG A 226 -8.18 8.59 -7.10
C ARG A 226 -9.34 8.31 -6.14
#